data_57bb2e3e160526b3b7d7060fafbd4df0
#
_entry.id   57bb2e3e160526b3b7d7060fafbd4df0
#
_cell.length_a   1.000
_cell.length_b   1.000
_cell.length_c   1.000
_cell.angle_alpha   90.00
_cell.angle_beta   90.00
_cell.angle_gamma   90.00
#
_symmetry.space_group_name_H-M   'P 1'
#
loop_
_entity.id
_entity.type
_entity.pdbx_description
1 polymer ?
#
loop_
_entity_poly.entity_id
_entity_poly.type
_entity_poly.pdbx_seq_one_letter_code
_entity_poly.pdbx_strand_id
1 'polypeptide(L)'
;MNQRQLLTRCCSKRRRNNPGRALNYGGKEEIVAAVKAISIKVKNSIISPEKVDGSTINEHLYTRNLPPVDLLIRTSGEERISNFLLWHIAYAELYFTKTLWPDFTKEDLQKALLNYGKRERRFGKTSEQL
;
A
#
# COMPACT_ATOMS: atom_id res chain seq x y z
N MET A 1 -10.06 -20.86 6.04
CA MET A 1 -8.99 -20.19 6.82
C MET A 1 -9.17 -18.69 6.69
N ASN A 2 -9.37 -18.02 7.80
CA ASN A 2 -9.85 -16.63 7.83
C ASN A 2 -8.67 -15.68 7.54
N GLN A 3 -8.68 -14.98 6.38
CA GLN A 3 -7.63 -14.05 5.93
C GLN A 3 -7.34 -12.89 6.93
N ARG A 4 -8.23 -12.70 7.91
CA ARG A 4 -8.11 -11.64 8.93
C ARG A 4 -6.96 -11.84 9.93
N GLN A 5 -6.39 -13.01 10.08
CA GLN A 5 -5.40 -13.29 11.13
C GLN A 5 -3.94 -12.98 10.76
N LEU A 6 -3.63 -12.79 9.49
CA LEU A 6 -2.23 -12.67 9.02
C LEU A 6 -1.68 -11.23 9.00
N LEU A 7 -2.55 -10.22 8.96
CA LEU A 7 -2.15 -8.80 8.96
C LEU A 7 -2.16 -8.15 10.35
N THR A 8 -2.76 -8.78 11.36
CA THR A 8 -2.97 -8.19 12.69
C THR A 8 -1.69 -7.98 13.50
N ARG A 9 -0.57 -8.55 13.11
CA ARG A 9 0.72 -8.41 13.81
C ARG A 9 1.62 -7.29 13.29
N CYS A 10 1.22 -6.60 12.22
CA CYS A 10 2.09 -5.60 11.58
C CYS A 10 2.00 -4.19 12.19
N CYS A 11 1.01 -3.90 13.03
CA CYS A 11 0.70 -2.52 13.44
C CYS A 11 0.49 -2.38 14.94
N SER A 12 1.53 -2.53 15.75
CA SER A 12 1.55 -2.00 17.11
C SER A 12 2.58 -0.89 17.24
N LYS A 13 2.05 0.29 17.39
CA LYS A 13 2.62 1.57 17.89
C LYS A 13 4.13 1.65 18.12
N ARG A 14 4.73 2.67 17.45
CA ARG A 14 6.00 3.36 17.71
C ARG A 14 7.31 2.77 17.13
N ARG A 15 7.86 3.56 16.17
CA ARG A 15 9.32 3.82 15.98
C ARG A 15 10.28 2.62 15.97
N ARG A 16 9.91 1.50 15.42
CA ARG A 16 10.87 0.49 14.98
C ARG A 16 10.42 0.05 13.59
N ASN A 17 11.33 0.01 12.64
CA ASN A 17 11.11 -0.61 11.35
C ASN A 17 10.68 -2.06 11.59
N ASN A 18 9.38 -2.30 11.61
CA ASN A 18 8.85 -3.64 11.83
C ASN A 18 8.54 -4.23 10.46
N PRO A 19 9.36 -5.17 9.95
CA PRO A 19 9.12 -5.79 8.66
C PRO A 19 7.81 -6.57 8.69
N GLY A 20 6.81 -6.08 7.98
CA GLY A 20 5.56 -6.80 7.73
C GLY A 20 5.74 -7.78 6.58
N ARG A 21 5.13 -8.96 6.69
CA ARG A 21 5.04 -9.94 5.60
C ARG A 21 3.59 -10.07 5.17
N ALA A 22 3.31 -9.89 3.88
CA ALA A 22 2.00 -10.13 3.29
C ALA A 22 1.98 -11.54 2.69
N LEU A 23 1.22 -12.44 3.30
CA LEU A 23 1.00 -13.80 2.79
C LEU A 23 -0.42 -13.89 2.26
N ASN A 24 -0.57 -14.41 1.03
CA ASN A 24 -1.88 -14.57 0.38
C ASN A 24 -2.70 -13.27 0.34
N TYR A 25 -2.05 -12.15 0.01
CA TYR A 25 -2.66 -10.83 -0.07
C TYR A 25 -2.98 -10.47 -1.53
N GLY A 26 -4.12 -9.86 -1.77
CA GLY A 26 -4.51 -9.26 -3.03
C GLY A 26 -5.22 -7.93 -2.83
N GLY A 27 -4.77 -6.88 -3.53
CA GLY A 27 -5.32 -5.54 -3.38
C GLY A 27 -6.75 -5.41 -3.91
N LYS A 28 -7.10 -6.09 -4.99
CA LYS A 28 -8.48 -6.12 -5.51
C LYS A 28 -9.43 -6.78 -4.52
N GLU A 29 -9.03 -7.91 -3.96
CA GLU A 29 -9.80 -8.67 -2.97
C GLU A 29 -10.00 -7.87 -1.70
N GLU A 30 -8.99 -7.13 -1.27
CA GLU A 30 -9.07 -6.22 -0.14
C GLU A 30 -10.09 -5.10 -0.36
N ILE A 31 -10.04 -4.44 -1.53
CA ILE A 31 -10.96 -3.37 -1.89
C ILE A 31 -12.41 -3.92 -1.97
N VAL A 32 -12.60 -5.07 -2.59
CA VAL A 32 -13.93 -5.73 -2.64
C VAL A 32 -14.45 -6.02 -1.25
N ALA A 33 -13.60 -6.49 -0.33
CA ALA A 33 -14.00 -6.75 1.05
C ALA A 33 -14.39 -5.46 1.79
N ALA A 34 -13.64 -4.36 1.60
CA ALA A 34 -13.95 -3.07 2.15
C ALA A 34 -15.31 -2.54 1.63
N VAL A 35 -15.55 -2.62 0.31
CA VAL A 35 -16.83 -2.22 -0.29
C VAL A 35 -17.99 -3.03 0.29
N LYS A 36 -17.86 -4.35 0.42
CA LYS A 36 -18.90 -5.19 1.04
C LYS A 36 -19.18 -4.78 2.48
N ALA A 37 -18.16 -4.51 3.27
CA ALA A 37 -18.32 -4.10 4.66
C ALA A 37 -19.03 -2.72 4.78
N ILE A 38 -18.68 -1.77 3.91
CA ILE A 38 -19.32 -0.46 3.84
C ILE A 38 -20.78 -0.61 3.41
N SER A 39 -21.07 -1.41 2.37
CA SER A 39 -22.42 -1.65 1.89
C SER A 39 -23.36 -2.20 2.97
N ILE A 40 -22.86 -3.09 3.83
CA ILE A 40 -23.62 -3.59 4.98
C ILE A 40 -23.93 -2.45 5.97
N LYS A 41 -22.98 -1.57 6.24
CA LYS A 41 -23.19 -0.42 7.14
C LYS A 41 -24.18 0.59 6.56
N VAL A 42 -24.12 0.82 5.24
CA VAL A 42 -25.10 1.67 4.54
C VAL A 42 -26.49 1.06 4.61
N LYS A 43 -26.63 -0.25 4.31
CA LYS A 43 -27.91 -0.96 4.42
C LYS A 43 -28.54 -0.86 5.81
N ASN A 44 -27.70 -0.89 6.85
CA ASN A 44 -28.14 -0.77 8.24
C ASN A 44 -28.27 0.68 8.74
N SER A 45 -28.21 1.67 7.84
CA SER A 45 -28.31 3.12 8.16
C SER A 45 -27.24 3.60 9.17
N ILE A 46 -26.10 2.88 9.30
CA ILE A 46 -24.99 3.27 10.17
C ILE A 46 -24.15 4.36 9.47
N ILE A 47 -24.01 4.28 8.16
CA ILE A 47 -23.31 5.26 7.32
C ILE A 47 -24.26 5.69 6.20
N SER A 48 -24.39 6.99 5.96
CA SER A 48 -25.07 7.50 4.77
C SER A 48 -24.21 7.36 3.53
N PRO A 49 -24.75 6.98 2.35
CA PRO A 49 -23.99 6.84 1.11
C PRO A 49 -23.16 8.09 0.77
N GLU A 50 -23.67 9.28 1.04
CA GLU A 50 -23.04 10.57 0.74
C GLU A 50 -21.80 10.82 1.61
N LYS A 51 -21.64 10.10 2.72
CA LYS A 51 -20.50 10.17 3.62
C LYS A 51 -19.40 9.15 3.32
N VAL A 52 -19.61 8.32 2.28
CA VAL A 52 -18.59 7.36 1.85
C VAL A 52 -17.52 8.08 1.03
N ASP A 53 -16.33 8.17 1.57
CA ASP A 53 -15.17 8.82 0.99
C ASP A 53 -13.91 7.91 1.03
N GLY A 54 -12.76 8.44 0.61
CA GLY A 54 -11.49 7.72 0.65
C GLY A 54 -11.07 7.31 2.06
N SER A 55 -11.38 8.12 3.07
CA SER A 55 -11.11 7.79 4.48
C SER A 55 -11.95 6.59 4.92
N THR A 56 -13.23 6.60 4.57
CA THR A 56 -14.15 5.49 4.84
C THR A 56 -13.63 4.17 4.23
N ILE A 57 -13.15 4.20 2.98
CA ILE A 57 -12.56 3.02 2.35
C ILE A 57 -11.32 2.57 3.11
N ASN A 58 -10.40 3.50 3.39
CA ASN A 58 -9.15 3.21 4.08
C ASN A 58 -9.38 2.53 5.44
N GLU A 59 -10.36 2.98 6.22
CA GLU A 59 -10.72 2.38 7.51
C GLU A 59 -11.22 0.94 7.42
N HIS A 60 -11.73 0.53 6.25
CA HIS A 60 -12.26 -0.81 6.02
C HIS A 60 -11.28 -1.75 5.33
N LEU A 61 -10.11 -1.25 4.92
CA LEU A 61 -9.04 -2.09 4.38
C LEU A 61 -8.42 -2.99 5.46
N TYR A 62 -7.90 -4.15 5.07
CA TYR A 62 -7.09 -4.99 5.96
C TYR A 62 -5.80 -4.28 6.36
N THR A 63 -5.28 -3.47 5.46
CA THR A 63 -4.04 -2.69 5.60
C THR A 63 -4.25 -1.31 6.20
N ARG A 64 -5.43 -0.98 6.72
CA ARG A 64 -5.80 0.35 7.29
C ARG A 64 -4.79 0.94 8.28
N ASN A 65 -3.99 0.10 8.93
CA ASN A 65 -2.99 0.53 9.90
C ASN A 65 -1.59 0.73 9.29
N LEU A 66 -1.42 0.49 7.99
CA LEU A 66 -0.17 0.79 7.30
C LEU A 66 -0.12 2.27 6.95
N PRO A 67 1.06 2.90 7.06
CA PRO A 67 1.25 4.24 6.52
C PRO A 67 1.14 4.21 4.98
N PRO A 68 0.90 5.37 4.34
CA PRO A 68 1.04 5.50 2.89
C PRO A 68 2.41 4.98 2.43
N VAL A 69 2.44 4.32 1.28
CA VAL A 69 3.67 3.81 0.70
C VAL A 69 4.33 4.92 -0.12
N ASP A 70 5.53 5.29 0.26
CA ASP A 70 6.32 6.29 -0.47
C ASP A 70 7.12 5.68 -1.62
N LEU A 71 7.68 4.48 -1.43
CA LEU A 71 8.51 3.80 -2.42
C LEU A 71 8.13 2.32 -2.48
N LEU A 72 7.83 1.83 -3.68
CA LEU A 72 7.69 0.41 -3.99
C LEU A 72 8.90 -0.05 -4.79
N ILE A 73 9.62 -1.04 -4.27
CA ILE A 73 10.75 -1.68 -4.95
C ILE A 73 10.29 -3.04 -5.49
N ARG A 74 10.42 -3.23 -6.79
CA ARG A 74 10.18 -4.52 -7.45
C ARG A 74 11.48 -5.09 -7.99
N THR A 75 11.82 -6.29 -7.55
CA THR A 75 13.00 -7.05 -7.97
C THR A 75 12.68 -7.96 -9.16
N SER A 76 13.69 -8.70 -9.64
CA SER A 76 13.56 -9.76 -10.66
C SER A 76 13.26 -9.27 -12.08
N GLY A 77 13.48 -7.98 -12.38
CA GLY A 77 13.22 -7.42 -13.70
C GLY A 77 11.75 -7.32 -14.09
N GLU A 78 10.85 -7.53 -13.13
CA GLU A 78 9.41 -7.45 -13.34
C GLU A 78 8.93 -6.00 -13.18
N GLU A 79 8.27 -5.46 -14.20
CA GLU A 79 7.81 -4.06 -14.25
C GLU A 79 6.29 -3.95 -14.08
N ARG A 80 5.74 -4.71 -13.12
CA ARG A 80 4.31 -4.72 -12.81
C ARG A 80 4.08 -4.76 -11.30
N ILE A 81 2.92 -4.29 -10.85
CA ILE A 81 2.53 -4.21 -9.43
C ILE A 81 1.97 -5.54 -8.91
N SER A 82 1.40 -6.36 -9.80
CA SER A 82 0.84 -7.68 -9.49
C SER A 82 -0.18 -7.66 -8.34
N ASN A 83 -1.12 -6.74 -8.38
CA ASN A 83 -2.23 -6.65 -7.40
C ASN A 83 -1.76 -6.38 -5.94
N PHE A 84 -0.56 -5.80 -5.76
CA PHE A 84 0.00 -5.55 -4.43
C PHE A 84 -0.29 -4.13 -3.96
N LEU A 85 -0.90 -3.98 -2.76
CA LEU A 85 -1.17 -2.72 -2.06
C LEU A 85 -1.80 -1.61 -2.92
N LEU A 86 -2.71 -1.94 -3.85
CA LEU A 86 -3.25 -1.03 -4.87
C LEU A 86 -3.71 0.31 -4.31
N TRP A 87 -4.36 0.30 -3.15
CA TRP A 87 -4.85 1.52 -2.51
C TRP A 87 -3.71 2.39 -1.97
N HIS A 88 -2.71 1.77 -1.36
CA HIS A 88 -1.62 2.49 -0.69
C HIS A 88 -0.54 3.01 -1.63
N ILE A 89 -0.41 2.40 -2.82
CA ILE A 89 0.63 2.77 -3.80
C ILE A 89 0.17 3.78 -4.84
N ALA A 90 -1.05 4.33 -4.70
CA ALA A 90 -1.63 5.26 -5.67
C ALA A 90 -0.71 6.46 -6.01
N TYR A 91 0.11 6.89 -5.05
CA TYR A 91 1.09 7.98 -5.22
C TYR A 91 2.52 7.55 -4.86
N ALA A 92 2.77 6.23 -4.80
CA ALA A 92 4.09 5.71 -4.52
C ALA A 92 5.02 5.86 -5.73
N GLU A 93 6.27 6.17 -5.47
CA GLU A 93 7.33 6.07 -6.46
C GLU A 93 7.66 4.59 -6.71
N LEU A 94 7.86 4.22 -7.98
CA LEU A 94 8.17 2.85 -8.37
C LEU A 94 9.65 2.74 -8.73
N TYR A 95 10.32 1.74 -8.18
CA TYR A 95 11.69 1.39 -8.51
C TYR A 95 11.78 -0.07 -8.92
N PHE A 96 12.20 -0.31 -10.16
CA PHE A 96 12.35 -1.65 -10.72
C PHE A 96 13.83 -2.01 -10.85
N THR A 97 14.20 -3.23 -10.46
CA THR A 97 15.58 -3.74 -10.58
C THR A 97 15.58 -5.18 -11.09
N LYS A 98 16.59 -5.50 -11.90
CA LYS A 98 16.81 -6.86 -12.41
C LYS A 98 17.37 -7.81 -11.35
N THR A 99 17.90 -7.29 -10.25
CA THR A 99 18.43 -8.08 -9.14
C THR A 99 17.36 -9.02 -8.60
N LEU A 100 17.65 -10.30 -8.44
CA LEU A 100 16.75 -11.26 -7.82
C LEU A 100 16.65 -10.98 -6.31
N TRP A 101 15.51 -11.33 -5.70
CA TRP A 101 15.29 -11.05 -4.28
C TRP A 101 16.37 -11.63 -3.35
N PRO A 102 16.89 -12.86 -3.53
CA PRO A 102 17.97 -13.38 -2.69
C PRO A 102 19.27 -12.60 -2.79
N ASP A 103 19.52 -11.95 -3.93
CA ASP A 103 20.75 -11.21 -4.23
C ASP A 103 20.59 -9.70 -3.98
N PHE A 104 19.43 -9.25 -3.53
CA PHE A 104 19.16 -7.83 -3.25
C PHE A 104 19.84 -7.40 -1.96
N THR A 105 20.90 -6.59 -2.12
CA THR A 105 21.80 -6.19 -1.03
C THR A 105 21.41 -4.84 -0.42
N LYS A 106 22.15 -4.46 0.63
CA LYS A 106 22.06 -3.14 1.25
C LYS A 106 22.43 -2.03 0.26
N GLU A 107 23.42 -2.27 -0.59
CA GLU A 107 23.88 -1.36 -1.64
C GLU A 107 22.78 -1.12 -2.69
N ASP A 108 22.01 -2.16 -3.04
CA ASP A 108 20.89 -2.02 -3.96
C ASP A 108 19.74 -1.22 -3.33
N LEU A 109 19.47 -1.42 -2.04
CA LEU A 109 18.52 -0.58 -1.32
C LEU A 109 18.98 0.89 -1.28
N GLN A 110 20.26 1.15 -1.03
CA GLN A 110 20.79 2.50 -1.04
C GLN A 110 20.65 3.17 -2.41
N LYS A 111 20.91 2.44 -3.51
CA LYS A 111 20.67 2.94 -4.87
C LYS A 111 19.20 3.31 -5.09
N ALA A 112 18.26 2.46 -4.65
CA ALA A 112 16.83 2.73 -4.75
C ALA A 112 16.44 3.99 -3.97
N LEU A 113 16.93 4.16 -2.74
CA LEU A 113 16.67 5.33 -1.90
C LEU A 113 17.29 6.61 -2.48
N LEU A 114 18.50 6.54 -3.03
CA LEU A 114 19.13 7.68 -3.71
C LEU A 114 18.36 8.09 -4.98
N ASN A 115 17.86 7.09 -5.74
CA ASN A 115 17.00 7.36 -6.89
C ASN A 115 15.70 8.03 -6.47
N TYR A 116 15.05 7.53 -5.43
CA TYR A 116 13.85 8.12 -4.84
C TYR A 116 14.08 9.57 -4.40
N GLY A 117 15.16 9.85 -3.69
CA GLY A 117 15.49 11.20 -3.19
C GLY A 117 15.77 12.25 -4.29
N LYS A 118 16.03 11.81 -5.53
CA LYS A 118 16.22 12.69 -6.69
C LYS A 118 14.93 13.02 -7.43
N ARG A 119 13.81 12.35 -7.09
CA ARG A 119 12.53 12.54 -7.78
C ARG A 119 11.72 13.65 -7.14
N GLU A 120 11.08 14.46 -7.98
CA GLU A 120 10.10 15.44 -7.55
C GLU A 120 8.74 14.78 -7.37
N ARG A 121 8.15 14.89 -6.17
CA ARG A 121 6.81 14.35 -5.86
C ARG A 121 5.75 15.39 -6.17
N ARG A 122 5.00 15.20 -7.22
CA ARG A 122 4.03 16.18 -7.73
C ARG A 122 2.60 15.97 -7.24
N PHE A 123 2.23 14.80 -6.73
CA PHE A 123 0.90 14.47 -6.23
C PHE A 123 -0.25 14.92 -7.16
N GLY A 124 -0.04 14.76 -8.49
CA GLY A 124 -1.00 15.21 -9.48
C GLY A 124 -0.96 16.71 -9.83
N LYS A 125 -0.02 17.46 -9.29
CA LYS A 125 0.24 18.87 -9.62
C LYS A 125 1.33 19.01 -10.69
N THR A 126 1.38 20.15 -11.36
CA THR A 126 2.52 20.53 -12.22
C THR A 126 3.68 21.06 -11.35
N SER A 127 4.92 21.09 -11.89
CA SER A 127 6.08 21.64 -11.17
C SER A 127 5.90 23.12 -10.78
N GLU A 128 5.05 23.86 -11.51
CA GLU A 128 4.73 25.25 -11.24
C GLU A 128 3.69 25.44 -10.11
N GLN A 129 3.05 24.36 -9.67
CA GLN A 129 2.01 24.37 -8.62
C GLN A 129 2.52 23.84 -7.27
N LEU A 130 3.79 23.46 -7.21
CA LEU A 130 4.47 23.05 -5.98
C LEU A 130 5.12 24.24 -5.31
#